data_01f4282c0757c6e4118a9f41e26e6ed6
#
_entry.id   01f4282c0757c6e4118a9f41e26e6ed6
#
_cell.length_a   1.000
_cell.length_b   1.000
_cell.length_c   1.000
_cell.angle_alpha   90.00
_cell.angle_beta   90.00
_cell.angle_gamma   90.00
#
_symmetry.space_group_name_H-M   'P 1'
#
loop_
_entity.id
_entity.type
_entity.pdbx_description
1 polymer ?
#
loop_
_entity_poly.entity_id
_entity_poly.type
_entity_poly.pdbx_seq_one_letter_code
_entity_poly.pdbx_strand_id
1 'polypeptide(L)'
;GSLQSVQTVQLNSSEELIAACGNSKYKAIILTAPSRRLEAAQADPKTYSEAELNAIKTFNDNGGMVILAGWSDNYENYPIIQNNPAIKHMAATQNEVLAKLGSSLRISDDATYDDVRSAADGVDKWRLYFSTYNMSNPLLKGVEFDADHPYDKLYTERFSHYGGASIYAVNASGNPTSTLPATVSPAVYGHATTYSVDVDSDGLGGEATPKYTFAENDDRLMVMASEQIEGKGLIIVSGAAFMSNFEVQYQASDSGAEKNYSNYKICQNLV
;
A
#
# COMPACT_ATOMS: atom_id res chain seq x y z
N GLY A 1 -14.46 -17.65 -7.49
CA GLY A 1 -13.53 -18.77 -7.46
C GLY A 1 -12.76 -18.76 -6.14
N SER A 2 -12.51 -19.91 -5.56
CA SER A 2 -11.73 -19.98 -4.33
C SER A 2 -10.26 -19.67 -4.65
N LEU A 3 -9.56 -18.96 -3.79
CA LEU A 3 -8.10 -18.76 -3.82
C LEU A 3 -7.30 -20.09 -3.75
N GLN A 4 -7.98 -21.23 -3.66
CA GLN A 4 -7.38 -22.56 -3.57
C GLN A 4 -6.52 -22.95 -4.78
N SER A 5 -6.63 -22.23 -5.89
CA SER A 5 -5.81 -22.46 -7.10
C SER A 5 -4.52 -21.63 -7.12
N VAL A 6 -4.33 -20.71 -6.17
CA VAL A 6 -3.14 -19.84 -6.13
C VAL A 6 -2.08 -20.50 -5.27
N GLN A 7 -0.93 -20.78 -5.86
CA GLN A 7 0.25 -21.21 -5.13
C GLN A 7 1.14 -20.02 -4.81
N THR A 8 1.43 -19.84 -3.53
CA THR A 8 2.37 -18.83 -3.05
C THR A 8 3.68 -19.49 -2.63
N VAL A 9 4.78 -18.84 -2.90
CA VAL A 9 6.12 -19.24 -2.49
C VAL A 9 6.77 -18.08 -1.77
N GLN A 10 7.27 -18.32 -0.57
CA GLN A 10 8.09 -17.35 0.15
C GLN A 10 9.52 -17.42 -0.39
N LEU A 11 10.08 -16.26 -0.72
CA LEU A 11 11.46 -16.12 -1.15
C LEU A 11 12.30 -15.61 0.03
N ASN A 12 13.42 -16.26 0.30
CA ASN A 12 14.23 -16.00 1.49
C ASN A 12 15.63 -15.46 1.15
N SER A 13 15.96 -15.33 -0.13
CA SER A 13 17.25 -14.81 -0.56
C SER A 13 17.15 -14.00 -1.86
N SER A 14 18.19 -13.24 -2.14
CA SER A 14 18.37 -12.49 -3.39
C SER A 14 18.37 -13.41 -4.60
N GLU A 15 19.06 -14.54 -4.52
CA GLU A 15 19.15 -15.52 -5.59
C GLU A 15 17.78 -16.12 -5.92
N GLU A 16 16.98 -16.42 -4.88
CA GLU A 16 15.61 -16.92 -5.06
C GLU A 16 14.72 -15.87 -5.73
N LEU A 17 14.84 -14.59 -5.34
CA LEU A 17 14.08 -13.51 -5.95
C LEU A 17 14.44 -13.36 -7.44
N ILE A 18 15.73 -13.32 -7.76
CA ILE A 18 16.19 -13.19 -9.14
C ILE A 18 15.73 -14.38 -9.98
N ALA A 19 15.85 -15.60 -9.45
CA ALA A 19 15.39 -16.81 -10.12
C ALA A 19 13.87 -16.82 -10.33
N ALA A 20 13.11 -16.37 -9.35
CA ALA A 20 11.64 -16.26 -9.46
C ALA A 20 11.23 -15.26 -10.53
N CYS A 21 11.90 -14.10 -10.60
CA CYS A 21 11.65 -13.10 -11.64
C CYS A 21 11.87 -13.64 -13.06
N GLY A 22 12.83 -14.56 -13.24
CA GLY A 22 13.10 -15.23 -14.52
C GLY A 22 12.16 -16.39 -14.86
N ASN A 23 11.26 -16.77 -13.96
CA ASN A 23 10.43 -17.96 -14.12
C ASN A 23 8.99 -17.61 -14.50
N SER A 24 8.60 -17.93 -15.73
CA SER A 24 7.28 -17.59 -16.31
C SER A 24 6.06 -18.23 -15.60
N LYS A 25 6.27 -19.19 -14.69
CA LYS A 25 5.18 -19.74 -13.87
C LYS A 25 4.63 -18.73 -12.87
N TYR A 26 5.47 -17.81 -12.38
CA TYR A 26 5.01 -16.77 -11.47
C TYR A 26 4.34 -15.65 -12.26
N LYS A 27 3.21 -15.18 -11.76
CA LYS A 27 2.40 -14.12 -12.39
C LYS A 27 2.45 -12.81 -11.62
N ALA A 28 2.77 -12.90 -10.32
CA ALA A 28 2.91 -11.74 -9.45
C ALA A 28 4.09 -11.92 -8.49
N ILE A 29 4.69 -10.80 -8.13
CA ILE A 29 5.66 -10.67 -7.04
C ILE A 29 5.11 -9.68 -6.03
N ILE A 30 5.15 -10.07 -4.74
CA ILE A 30 4.71 -9.22 -3.63
C ILE A 30 5.94 -8.80 -2.85
N LEU A 31 6.15 -7.49 -2.75
CA LEU A 31 7.22 -6.86 -2.01
C LEU A 31 6.62 -6.12 -0.82
N THR A 32 6.81 -6.67 0.38
CA THR A 32 6.39 -6.01 1.61
C THR A 32 7.47 -5.06 2.11
N ALA A 33 7.08 -4.07 2.91
CA ALA A 33 8.03 -3.19 3.56
C ALA A 33 9.02 -4.00 4.41
N PRO A 34 10.32 -3.67 4.37
CA PRO A 34 11.31 -4.31 5.24
C PRO A 34 10.95 -4.07 6.70
N SER A 35 11.00 -5.12 7.52
CA SER A 35 10.74 -4.98 8.95
C SER A 35 11.83 -4.13 9.62
N ARG A 36 11.39 -3.21 10.49
CA ARG A 36 12.23 -2.34 11.32
C ARG A 36 11.97 -2.53 12.81
N ARG A 37 11.28 -3.61 13.20
CA ARG A 37 11.09 -3.92 14.62
C ARG A 37 12.40 -4.35 15.28
N LEU A 38 12.42 -4.32 16.61
CA LEU A 38 13.60 -4.50 17.46
C LEU A 38 14.53 -5.66 17.05
N GLU A 39 13.98 -6.79 16.69
CA GLU A 39 14.79 -7.95 16.31
C GLU A 39 15.41 -7.77 14.92
N ALA A 40 14.74 -7.08 14.05
CA ALA A 40 15.21 -6.77 12.71
C ALA A 40 16.13 -5.55 12.67
N ALA A 41 16.04 -4.66 13.66
CA ALA A 41 16.90 -3.49 13.77
C ALA A 41 18.37 -3.86 14.07
N GLN A 42 18.64 -5.09 14.44
CA GLN A 42 20.00 -5.61 14.57
C GLN A 42 20.57 -6.13 13.24
N ALA A 43 19.74 -6.29 12.24
CA ALA A 43 20.17 -6.67 10.89
C ALA A 43 20.37 -5.41 10.03
N ASP A 44 21.31 -5.46 9.10
CA ASP A 44 21.46 -4.41 8.10
C ASP A 44 20.13 -4.18 7.37
N PRO A 45 19.73 -2.91 7.18
CA PRO A 45 18.51 -2.61 6.46
C PRO A 45 18.58 -3.23 5.07
N LYS A 46 17.64 -4.11 4.74
CA LYS A 46 17.57 -4.69 3.43
C LYS A 46 17.26 -3.59 2.41
N THR A 47 18.23 -3.35 1.55
CA THR A 47 18.09 -2.59 0.32
C THR A 47 18.13 -3.58 -0.84
N TYR A 48 17.48 -3.27 -1.93
CA TYR A 48 17.59 -4.10 -3.13
C TYR A 48 18.92 -3.83 -3.83
N SER A 49 19.60 -4.90 -4.22
CA SER A 49 20.77 -4.81 -5.10
C SER A 49 20.34 -4.43 -6.52
N GLU A 50 21.27 -3.89 -7.30
CA GLU A 50 21.00 -3.58 -8.70
C GLU A 50 20.58 -4.83 -9.53
N ALA A 51 21.07 -6.00 -9.16
CA ALA A 51 20.67 -7.27 -9.79
C ALA A 51 19.21 -7.61 -9.49
N GLU A 52 18.75 -7.43 -8.24
CA GLU A 52 17.36 -7.61 -7.85
C GLU A 52 16.45 -6.61 -8.53
N LEU A 53 16.81 -5.33 -8.53
CA LEU A 53 16.05 -4.26 -9.19
C LEU A 53 15.89 -4.54 -10.69
N ASN A 54 16.95 -4.98 -11.37
CA ASN A 54 16.92 -5.34 -12.78
C ASN A 54 16.04 -6.58 -13.03
N ALA A 55 16.08 -7.58 -12.15
CA ALA A 55 15.25 -8.77 -12.26
C ALA A 55 13.76 -8.43 -12.10
N ILE A 56 13.40 -7.65 -11.07
CA ILE A 56 12.03 -7.18 -10.85
C ILE A 56 11.53 -6.35 -12.03
N LYS A 57 12.38 -5.44 -12.55
CA LYS A 57 12.04 -4.65 -13.73
C LYS A 57 11.77 -5.55 -14.95
N THR A 58 12.65 -6.50 -15.23
CA THR A 58 12.49 -7.44 -16.35
C THR A 58 11.22 -8.27 -16.21
N PHE A 59 10.90 -8.71 -15.00
CA PHE A 59 9.65 -9.41 -14.71
C PHE A 59 8.43 -8.56 -15.07
N ASN A 60 8.40 -7.29 -14.67
CA ASN A 60 7.31 -6.37 -14.99
C ASN A 60 7.26 -6.02 -16.48
N ASP A 61 8.40 -5.76 -17.11
CA ASP A 61 8.48 -5.50 -18.56
C ASP A 61 7.96 -6.69 -19.40
N ASN A 62 8.02 -7.91 -18.85
CA ASN A 62 7.45 -9.13 -19.45
C ASN A 62 5.99 -9.41 -19.06
N GLY A 63 5.30 -8.45 -18.47
CA GLY A 63 3.88 -8.53 -18.10
C GLY A 63 3.61 -9.09 -16.71
N GLY A 64 4.62 -9.35 -15.90
CA GLY A 64 4.46 -9.79 -14.50
C GLY A 64 3.94 -8.67 -13.61
N MET A 65 2.96 -8.96 -12.75
CA MET A 65 2.41 -8.02 -11.79
C MET A 65 3.39 -7.80 -10.63
N VAL A 66 3.59 -6.55 -10.23
CA VAL A 66 4.40 -6.19 -9.05
C VAL A 66 3.53 -5.48 -8.03
N ILE A 67 3.49 -6.00 -6.82
CA ILE A 67 2.68 -5.48 -5.71
C ILE A 67 3.62 -5.00 -4.61
N LEU A 68 3.51 -3.74 -4.25
CA LEU A 68 4.24 -3.14 -3.14
C LEU A 68 3.26 -2.78 -2.02
N ALA A 69 3.57 -3.24 -0.82
CA ALA A 69 2.80 -2.97 0.38
C ALA A 69 3.70 -2.32 1.43
N GLY A 70 3.40 -1.07 1.77
CA GLY A 70 4.17 -0.25 2.69
C GLY A 70 3.76 -0.42 4.15
N TRP A 71 4.40 0.36 4.98
CA TRP A 71 4.04 0.65 6.37
C TRP A 71 4.37 2.12 6.66
N SER A 72 3.78 2.66 7.72
CA SER A 72 4.05 4.02 8.14
C SER A 72 5.43 4.17 8.79
N ASP A 73 5.97 5.38 8.75
CA ASP A 73 7.17 5.82 9.48
C ASP A 73 7.04 5.62 11.00
N ASN A 74 5.83 5.52 11.54
CA ASN A 74 5.61 5.18 12.94
C ASN A 74 6.33 3.89 13.38
N TYR A 75 6.59 2.96 12.44
CA TYR A 75 7.38 1.76 12.69
C TYR A 75 8.89 2.03 12.65
N GLU A 76 9.31 3.20 12.23
CA GLU A 76 10.68 3.68 12.22
C GLU A 76 11.01 4.52 13.47
N ASN A 77 10.00 5.00 14.18
CA ASN A 77 10.10 5.82 15.38
C ASN A 77 10.47 5.00 16.65
N TYR A 78 11.27 3.96 16.50
CA TYR A 78 11.83 3.25 17.65
C TYR A 78 13.21 3.81 17.99
N PRO A 79 13.57 3.98 19.28
CA PRO A 79 14.84 4.62 19.68
C PRO A 79 16.08 4.00 19.05
N ILE A 80 16.05 2.70 18.75
CA ILE A 80 17.18 2.00 18.14
C ILE A 80 17.34 2.38 16.65
N ILE A 81 16.25 2.73 15.99
CA ILE A 81 16.24 3.16 14.59
C ILE A 81 16.60 4.64 14.50
N GLN A 82 15.99 5.48 15.32
CA GLN A 82 16.25 6.92 15.36
C GLN A 82 17.72 7.27 15.62
N ASN A 83 18.42 6.45 16.38
CA ASN A 83 19.83 6.65 16.70
C ASN A 83 20.80 6.02 15.69
N ASN A 84 20.31 5.46 14.61
CA ASN A 84 21.14 4.85 13.56
C ASN A 84 20.90 5.49 12.19
N PRO A 85 21.69 6.53 11.83
CA PRO A 85 21.52 7.24 10.55
C PRO A 85 21.83 6.40 9.31
N ALA A 86 22.40 5.20 9.48
CA ALA A 86 22.64 4.28 8.37
C ALA A 86 21.37 3.45 7.98
N ILE A 87 20.32 3.51 8.80
CA ILE A 87 19.07 2.81 8.49
C ILE A 87 18.28 3.66 7.49
N LYS A 88 18.10 3.13 6.29
CA LYS A 88 17.21 3.74 5.30
C LYS A 88 15.76 3.60 5.72
N HIS A 89 14.96 4.61 5.39
CA HIS A 89 13.52 4.58 5.54
C HIS A 89 12.90 3.45 4.71
N MET A 90 11.85 2.83 5.25
CA MET A 90 11.17 1.71 4.57
C MET A 90 10.56 2.17 3.25
N ALA A 91 9.95 3.36 3.23
CA ALA A 91 9.39 3.95 2.03
C ALA A 91 10.46 4.18 0.97
N ALA A 92 11.65 4.69 1.31
CA ALA A 92 12.74 4.91 0.39
C ALA A 92 13.17 3.62 -0.32
N THR A 93 13.29 2.52 0.43
CA THR A 93 13.67 1.20 -0.13
C THR A 93 12.65 0.71 -1.16
N GLN A 94 11.35 0.85 -0.88
CA GLN A 94 10.31 0.46 -1.83
C GLN A 94 10.20 1.42 -3.01
N ASN A 95 10.45 2.70 -2.78
CA ASN A 95 10.45 3.73 -3.83
C ASN A 95 11.61 3.55 -4.82
N GLU A 96 12.74 2.94 -4.41
CA GLU A 96 13.79 2.52 -5.35
C GLU A 96 13.26 1.51 -6.38
N VAL A 97 12.46 0.54 -5.95
CA VAL A 97 11.80 -0.41 -6.86
C VAL A 97 10.85 0.31 -7.80
N LEU A 98 9.96 1.15 -7.26
CA LEU A 98 9.00 1.91 -8.07
C LEU A 98 9.69 2.80 -9.10
N ALA A 99 10.76 3.48 -8.73
CA ALA A 99 11.56 4.29 -9.66
C ALA A 99 12.19 3.41 -10.75
N LYS A 100 12.72 2.24 -10.39
CA LYS A 100 13.31 1.29 -11.34
C LYS A 100 12.31 0.74 -12.35
N LEU A 101 11.06 0.53 -11.93
CA LEU A 101 9.96 0.13 -12.81
C LEU A 101 9.51 1.26 -13.76
N GLY A 102 9.89 2.51 -13.48
CA GLY A 102 9.40 3.69 -14.15
C GLY A 102 7.99 4.08 -13.71
N SER A 103 7.59 3.63 -12.53
CA SER A 103 6.30 3.97 -11.92
C SER A 103 6.25 5.43 -11.50
N SER A 104 5.08 6.03 -11.69
CA SER A 104 4.76 7.37 -11.17
C SER A 104 4.28 7.32 -9.72
N LEU A 105 4.08 6.15 -9.13
CA LEU A 105 3.64 6.01 -7.74
C LEU A 105 4.82 5.98 -6.77
N ARG A 106 4.59 6.51 -5.57
CA ARG A 106 5.52 6.43 -4.43
C ARG A 106 4.74 6.15 -3.14
N ILE A 107 5.36 5.45 -2.21
CA ILE A 107 4.89 5.33 -0.83
C ILE A 107 5.44 6.54 -0.08
N SER A 108 4.60 7.22 0.68
CA SER A 108 5.01 8.37 1.50
C SER A 108 5.74 7.89 2.75
N ASP A 109 6.68 8.70 3.19
CA ASP A 109 7.33 8.52 4.49
C ASP A 109 6.51 9.25 5.54
N ASP A 110 5.39 8.66 5.91
CA ASP A 110 4.40 9.24 6.81
C ASP A 110 3.58 8.16 7.53
N ALA A 111 2.74 8.61 8.44
CA ALA A 111 1.62 7.84 8.97
C ALA A 111 0.29 8.50 8.60
N THR A 112 -0.69 7.72 8.21
CA THR A 112 -2.05 8.21 8.04
C THR A 112 -2.82 8.14 9.34
N TYR A 113 -3.39 9.26 9.77
CA TYR A 113 -4.18 9.40 10.99
C TYR A 113 -5.57 9.97 10.71
N ASP A 114 -6.51 9.63 11.57
CA ASP A 114 -7.87 10.20 11.54
C ASP A 114 -8.44 10.25 12.97
N ASP A 115 -8.66 11.46 13.47
CA ASP A 115 -9.18 11.66 14.83
C ASP A 115 -10.70 11.49 14.91
N VAL A 116 -11.40 11.47 13.78
CA VAL A 116 -12.87 11.42 13.70
C VAL A 116 -13.36 10.02 13.33
N ARG A 117 -12.65 9.34 12.37
CA ARG A 117 -13.11 8.10 11.74
C ARG A 117 -12.13 6.95 11.90
N SER A 118 -11.51 6.87 13.06
CA SER A 118 -10.67 5.70 13.39
C SER A 118 -11.52 4.55 13.96
N ALA A 119 -10.89 3.40 14.14
CA ALA A 119 -11.55 2.16 14.59
C ALA A 119 -12.27 2.27 15.94
N ALA A 120 -11.82 3.14 16.80
CA ALA A 120 -12.33 3.32 18.15
C ALA A 120 -12.69 4.79 18.42
N ASP A 121 -13.41 5.40 17.49
CA ASP A 121 -13.94 6.77 17.61
C ASP A 121 -12.89 7.80 18.09
N GLY A 122 -11.69 7.74 17.48
CA GLY A 122 -10.59 8.66 17.74
C GLY A 122 -9.58 8.21 18.80
N VAL A 123 -9.78 7.06 19.44
CA VAL A 123 -8.81 6.54 20.43
C VAL A 123 -7.58 5.95 19.76
N ASP A 124 -7.78 5.17 18.70
CA ASP A 124 -6.70 4.55 17.91
C ASP A 124 -6.61 5.21 16.53
N LYS A 125 -6.16 6.45 16.47
CA LYS A 125 -6.18 7.29 15.27
C LYS A 125 -5.39 6.75 14.06
N TRP A 126 -4.55 5.75 14.24
CA TRP A 126 -3.81 5.04 13.18
C TRP A 126 -4.47 3.72 12.73
N ARG A 127 -5.53 3.27 13.43
CA ARG A 127 -6.30 2.09 13.04
C ARG A 127 -7.46 2.52 12.17
N LEU A 128 -7.28 2.47 10.87
CA LEU A 128 -8.19 3.07 9.92
C LEU A 128 -8.92 2.00 9.10
N TYR A 129 -10.19 2.29 8.80
CA TYR A 129 -11.05 1.46 7.96
C TYR A 129 -11.72 2.36 6.92
N PHE A 130 -11.12 2.42 5.74
CA PHE A 130 -11.59 3.29 4.68
C PHE A 130 -12.73 2.67 3.87
N SER A 131 -13.67 3.51 3.47
CA SER A 131 -14.75 3.18 2.54
C SER A 131 -14.87 4.23 1.42
N THR A 132 -13.80 4.96 1.17
CA THR A 132 -13.71 5.97 0.14
C THR A 132 -13.07 5.36 -1.10
N TYR A 133 -13.91 4.86 -2.00
CA TYR A 133 -13.50 4.03 -3.13
C TYR A 133 -13.66 4.75 -4.46
N ASN A 134 -12.69 4.58 -5.36
CA ASN A 134 -12.92 4.76 -6.79
C ASN A 134 -13.46 3.44 -7.36
N MET A 135 -14.78 3.27 -7.33
CA MET A 135 -15.45 2.03 -7.75
C MET A 135 -15.22 1.64 -9.22
N SER A 136 -14.63 2.53 -10.03
CA SER A 136 -14.23 2.20 -11.40
C SER A 136 -12.91 1.43 -11.47
N ASN A 137 -12.14 1.37 -10.38
CA ASN A 137 -10.90 0.60 -10.34
C ASN A 137 -11.21 -0.90 -10.30
N PRO A 138 -10.63 -1.72 -11.22
CA PRO A 138 -10.90 -3.16 -11.28
C PRO A 138 -10.59 -3.93 -10.00
N LEU A 139 -9.67 -3.44 -9.16
CA LEU A 139 -9.34 -4.05 -7.87
C LEU A 139 -10.53 -4.08 -6.91
N LEU A 140 -11.52 -3.22 -7.11
CA LEU A 140 -12.71 -3.11 -6.26
C LEU A 140 -13.92 -3.88 -6.80
N LYS A 141 -13.73 -4.68 -7.84
CA LYS A 141 -14.82 -5.48 -8.40
C LYS A 141 -15.45 -6.38 -7.34
N GLY A 142 -16.76 -6.22 -7.14
CA GLY A 142 -17.54 -7.00 -6.18
C GLY A 142 -17.37 -6.57 -4.71
N VAL A 143 -16.68 -5.47 -4.43
CA VAL A 143 -16.73 -4.81 -3.12
C VAL A 143 -18.13 -4.28 -2.89
N GLU A 144 -18.72 -4.60 -1.75
CA GLU A 144 -20.05 -4.14 -1.36
C GLU A 144 -19.93 -2.75 -0.72
N PHE A 145 -20.50 -1.76 -1.39
CA PHE A 145 -20.50 -0.37 -0.95
C PHE A 145 -21.91 0.19 -1.00
N ASP A 146 -22.41 0.67 0.14
CA ASP A 146 -23.68 1.35 0.26
C ASP A 146 -23.46 2.87 0.38
N ALA A 147 -23.91 3.63 -0.59
CA ALA A 147 -23.73 5.07 -0.64
C ALA A 147 -24.53 5.83 0.44
N ASP A 148 -25.62 5.24 0.92
CA ASP A 148 -26.44 5.81 1.99
C ASP A 148 -25.83 5.53 3.37
N HIS A 149 -25.03 4.47 3.49
CA HIS A 149 -24.39 4.03 4.72
C HIS A 149 -22.87 3.79 4.52
N PRO A 150 -22.12 4.78 3.99
CA PRO A 150 -20.75 4.56 3.51
C PRO A 150 -19.74 4.21 4.62
N TYR A 151 -20.08 4.50 5.88
CA TYR A 151 -19.18 4.24 7.02
C TYR A 151 -19.67 3.12 7.93
N ASP A 152 -20.85 2.58 7.66
CA ASP A 152 -21.46 1.57 8.52
C ASP A 152 -21.03 0.16 8.07
N LYS A 153 -20.32 -0.53 8.97
CA LYS A 153 -19.82 -1.89 8.77
C LYS A 153 -20.93 -2.94 8.54
N LEU A 154 -22.19 -2.62 8.80
CA LEU A 154 -23.31 -3.51 8.50
C LEU A 154 -23.72 -3.46 7.03
N TYR A 155 -23.39 -2.39 6.33
CA TYR A 155 -23.84 -2.15 4.96
C TYR A 155 -22.68 -2.08 3.96
N THR A 156 -21.51 -1.62 4.40
CA THR A 156 -20.37 -1.34 3.55
C THR A 156 -19.15 -2.17 3.98
N GLU A 157 -18.52 -2.87 3.02
CA GLU A 157 -17.19 -3.44 3.21
C GLU A 157 -16.17 -2.29 3.32
N ARG A 158 -15.26 -2.38 4.28
CA ARG A 158 -14.26 -1.34 4.54
C ARG A 158 -12.86 -1.86 4.29
N PHE A 159 -12.01 -1.02 3.75
CA PHE A 159 -10.60 -1.32 3.55
C PHE A 159 -9.85 -1.14 4.87
N SER A 160 -9.33 -2.22 5.42
CA SER A 160 -8.49 -2.17 6.62
C SER A 160 -7.11 -1.64 6.25
N HIS A 161 -6.69 -0.57 6.93
CA HIS A 161 -5.45 0.16 6.70
C HIS A 161 -4.80 0.48 8.07
N TYR A 162 -4.28 -0.55 8.71
CA TYR A 162 -3.71 -0.43 10.03
C TYR A 162 -2.22 -0.05 9.96
N GLY A 163 -1.87 1.06 10.62
CA GLY A 163 -0.48 1.53 10.67
C GLY A 163 0.12 1.76 9.29
N GLY A 164 -0.67 2.24 8.36
CA GLY A 164 -0.24 2.46 6.99
C GLY A 164 0.22 3.90 6.72
N ALA A 165 1.00 4.03 5.66
CA ALA A 165 1.39 5.30 5.05
C ALA A 165 0.35 5.75 4.01
N SER A 166 0.43 6.99 3.57
CA SER A 166 -0.19 7.41 2.32
C SER A 166 0.68 7.03 1.11
N ILE A 167 0.12 7.16 -0.09
CA ILE A 167 0.86 7.04 -1.33
C ILE A 167 0.63 8.28 -2.19
N TYR A 168 1.58 8.61 -3.05
CA TYR A 168 1.48 9.77 -3.91
C TYR A 168 2.04 9.51 -5.30
N ALA A 169 1.71 10.41 -6.23
CA ALA A 169 2.26 10.40 -7.58
C ALA A 169 3.41 11.39 -7.71
N VAL A 170 4.34 11.05 -8.61
CA VAL A 170 5.41 11.96 -9.05
C VAL A 170 5.23 12.32 -10.52
N ASN A 171 5.67 13.51 -10.87
CA ASN A 171 5.73 13.97 -12.27
C ASN A 171 6.96 13.35 -13.00
N ALA A 172 7.12 13.67 -14.27
CA ALA A 172 8.23 13.18 -15.08
C ALA A 172 9.64 13.53 -14.55
N SER A 173 9.73 14.55 -13.69
CA SER A 173 11.00 14.94 -13.03
C SER A 173 11.20 14.23 -11.69
N GLY A 174 10.29 13.35 -11.27
CA GLY A 174 10.34 12.64 -10.00
C GLY A 174 9.85 13.44 -8.79
N ASN A 175 9.31 14.64 -8.99
CA ASN A 175 8.78 15.47 -7.91
C ASN A 175 7.32 15.12 -7.58
N PRO A 176 6.91 15.19 -6.31
CA PRO A 176 5.52 15.01 -5.91
C PRO A 176 4.58 15.93 -6.70
N THR A 177 3.42 15.41 -7.07
CA THR A 177 2.41 16.16 -7.84
C THR A 177 1.01 15.81 -7.37
N SER A 178 0.11 16.79 -7.33
CA SER A 178 -1.33 16.59 -7.11
C SER A 178 -2.10 16.23 -8.39
N THR A 179 -1.43 16.25 -9.53
CA THR A 179 -2.02 15.81 -10.80
C THR A 179 -1.71 14.35 -11.04
N LEU A 180 -2.75 13.51 -11.13
CA LEU A 180 -2.57 12.09 -11.41
C LEU A 180 -2.13 11.86 -12.86
N PRO A 181 -1.03 11.13 -13.10
CA PRO A 181 -0.71 10.61 -14.41
C PRO A 181 -1.83 9.71 -14.96
N ALA A 182 -2.04 9.74 -16.26
CA ALA A 182 -3.11 8.97 -16.92
C ALA A 182 -2.96 7.43 -16.74
N THR A 183 -1.76 6.96 -16.42
CA THR A 183 -1.47 5.55 -16.14
C THR A 183 -1.89 5.11 -14.74
N VAL A 184 -2.12 6.06 -13.83
CA VAL A 184 -2.44 5.80 -12.42
C VAL A 184 -3.96 5.81 -12.21
N SER A 185 -4.45 4.77 -11.57
CA SER A 185 -5.84 4.65 -11.14
C SER A 185 -5.88 4.46 -9.62
N PRO A 186 -6.29 5.46 -8.83
CA PRO A 186 -6.55 5.28 -7.42
C PRO A 186 -7.59 4.20 -7.19
N ALA A 187 -7.45 3.42 -6.12
CA ALA A 187 -8.45 2.45 -5.68
C ALA A 187 -9.11 2.92 -4.38
N VAL A 188 -8.31 3.24 -3.38
CA VAL A 188 -8.80 3.62 -2.05
C VAL A 188 -8.17 4.95 -1.64
N TYR A 189 -9.02 5.84 -1.14
CA TYR A 189 -8.63 7.10 -0.54
C TYR A 189 -8.87 7.09 0.97
N GLY A 190 -8.18 7.96 1.70
CA GLY A 190 -8.55 8.32 3.06
C GLY A 190 -9.91 9.00 3.13
N HIS A 191 -10.48 9.14 4.31
CA HIS A 191 -11.65 9.98 4.54
C HIS A 191 -11.30 11.47 4.41
N ALA A 192 -12.32 12.34 4.34
CA ALA A 192 -12.09 13.79 4.31
C ALA A 192 -11.35 14.31 5.55
N THR A 193 -11.46 13.60 6.66
CA THR A 193 -10.81 13.91 7.94
C THR A 193 -9.42 13.29 8.11
N THR A 194 -9.02 12.41 7.17
CA THR A 194 -7.71 11.75 7.22
C THR A 194 -6.59 12.72 6.88
N TYR A 195 -5.52 12.68 7.66
CA TYR A 195 -4.35 13.51 7.47
C TYR A 195 -3.05 12.70 7.56
N SER A 196 -1.99 13.23 6.99
CA SER A 196 -0.65 12.67 6.99
C SER A 196 0.17 13.30 8.12
N VAL A 197 0.98 12.50 8.79
CA VAL A 197 1.87 12.92 9.87
C VAL A 197 3.27 12.39 9.61
N ASP A 198 4.26 13.26 9.69
CA ASP A 198 5.68 12.93 9.81
C ASP A 198 5.93 12.58 11.29
N VAL A 199 5.97 11.29 11.62
CA VAL A 199 6.01 10.82 13.02
C VAL A 199 7.43 10.83 13.56
N ASP A 200 8.42 10.56 12.73
CA ASP A 200 9.82 10.52 13.13
C ASP A 200 10.53 11.89 13.01
N SER A 201 9.81 12.89 12.46
CA SER A 201 10.25 14.28 12.37
C SER A 201 11.50 14.49 11.51
N ASP A 202 11.62 13.72 10.43
CA ASP A 202 12.73 13.82 9.50
C ASP A 202 12.47 14.84 8.36
N GLY A 203 11.26 15.37 8.28
CA GLY A 203 10.83 16.37 7.30
C GLY A 203 10.33 15.77 5.99
N LEU A 204 10.14 14.46 5.93
CA LEU A 204 9.52 13.75 4.79
C LEU A 204 8.06 13.43 5.10
N GLY A 205 7.20 13.45 4.09
CA GLY A 205 5.77 13.20 4.28
C GLY A 205 5.02 14.33 4.99
N GLY A 206 4.07 13.98 5.85
CA GLY A 206 3.30 14.94 6.62
C GLY A 206 2.41 15.84 5.75
N GLU A 207 2.27 17.10 6.12
CA GLU A 207 1.39 18.06 5.43
C GLU A 207 1.77 18.31 3.94
N ALA A 208 3.02 18.04 3.58
CA ALA A 208 3.51 18.19 2.21
C ALA A 208 3.05 17.07 1.27
N THR A 209 2.47 16.00 1.79
CA THR A 209 1.98 14.87 0.98
C THR A 209 0.82 15.32 0.07
N PRO A 210 0.92 15.11 -1.26
CA PRO A 210 -0.13 15.52 -2.17
C PRO A 210 -1.47 14.86 -1.87
N LYS A 211 -2.54 15.64 -2.02
CA LYS A 211 -3.92 15.14 -2.04
C LYS A 211 -4.46 15.15 -3.46
N TYR A 212 -5.44 14.30 -3.70
CA TYR A 212 -6.02 14.08 -5.02
C TYR A 212 -7.53 14.24 -4.99
N THR A 213 -8.07 14.83 -6.03
CA THR A 213 -9.50 15.06 -6.18
C THR A 213 -10.25 13.73 -6.17
N PHE A 214 -11.09 13.55 -5.18
CA PHE A 214 -12.03 12.45 -5.04
C PHE A 214 -13.41 12.84 -5.57
N ALA A 215 -13.86 14.04 -5.24
CA ALA A 215 -15.09 14.66 -5.74
C ALA A 215 -14.87 16.17 -5.90
N GLU A 216 -15.83 16.87 -6.45
CA GLU A 216 -15.74 18.33 -6.60
C GLU A 216 -15.45 19.00 -5.26
N ASN A 217 -14.36 19.76 -5.18
CA ASN A 217 -13.85 20.43 -3.98
C ASN A 217 -13.54 19.50 -2.79
N ASP A 218 -13.21 18.23 -3.05
CA ASP A 218 -12.88 17.24 -2.05
C ASP A 218 -11.61 16.50 -2.45
N ASP A 219 -10.47 16.99 -1.99
CA ASP A 219 -9.16 16.41 -2.20
C ASP A 219 -8.75 15.54 -0.99
N ARG A 220 -8.32 14.31 -1.25
CA ARG A 220 -7.99 13.31 -0.23
C ARG A 220 -6.63 12.68 -0.43
N LEU A 221 -6.08 12.17 0.65
CA LEU A 221 -4.92 11.29 0.59
C LEU A 221 -5.27 10.01 -0.17
N MET A 222 -4.37 9.53 -0.99
CA MET A 222 -4.48 8.22 -1.63
C MET A 222 -3.74 7.19 -0.78
N VAL A 223 -4.34 6.01 -0.57
CA VAL A 223 -3.75 4.94 0.26
C VAL A 223 -3.54 3.64 -0.50
N MET A 224 -4.22 3.48 -1.63
CA MET A 224 -4.02 2.37 -2.55
C MET A 224 -4.31 2.80 -3.99
N ALA A 225 -3.46 2.39 -4.92
CA ALA A 225 -3.63 2.62 -6.35
C ALA A 225 -3.05 1.50 -7.19
N SER A 226 -3.49 1.42 -8.43
CA SER A 226 -2.83 0.64 -9.47
C SER A 226 -2.28 1.56 -10.56
N GLU A 227 -1.23 1.11 -11.24
CA GLU A 227 -0.66 1.80 -12.38
C GLU A 227 -0.45 0.82 -13.52
N GLN A 228 -0.96 1.17 -14.71
CA GLN A 228 -0.78 0.41 -15.93
C GLN A 228 0.06 1.21 -16.92
N ILE A 229 1.32 0.85 -17.02
CA ILE A 229 2.24 1.37 -18.03
C ILE A 229 2.08 0.52 -19.29
N GLU A 230 1.99 1.17 -20.46
CA GLU A 230 1.81 0.47 -21.73
C GLU A 230 2.94 -0.56 -21.96
N GLY A 231 2.55 -1.78 -22.33
CA GLY A 231 3.47 -2.88 -22.60
C GLY A 231 4.08 -3.56 -21.38
N LYS A 232 3.68 -3.15 -20.15
CA LYS A 232 4.20 -3.73 -18.91
C LYS A 232 3.12 -4.44 -18.08
N GLY A 233 3.54 -5.19 -17.07
CA GLY A 233 2.65 -5.73 -16.05
C GLY A 233 2.08 -4.65 -15.14
N LEU A 234 0.95 -4.99 -14.51
CA LEU A 234 0.29 -4.11 -13.55
C LEU A 234 1.18 -3.88 -12.32
N ILE A 235 1.24 -2.63 -11.87
CA ILE A 235 1.88 -2.24 -10.61
C ILE A 235 0.78 -1.87 -9.63
N ILE A 236 0.82 -2.43 -8.42
CA ILE A 236 -0.12 -2.14 -7.35
C ILE A 236 0.67 -1.63 -6.15
N VAL A 237 0.26 -0.49 -5.63
CA VAL A 237 0.90 0.14 -4.47
C VAL A 237 -0.15 0.39 -3.40
N SER A 238 0.17 -0.03 -2.18
CA SER A 238 -0.62 0.26 -0.98
C SER A 238 0.30 0.78 0.13
N GLY A 239 -0.14 1.75 0.87
CA GLY A 239 0.57 2.26 2.04
C GLY A 239 0.54 1.32 3.24
N ALA A 240 -0.25 0.24 3.20
CA ALA A 240 -0.34 -0.77 4.25
C ALA A 240 -0.19 -2.19 3.72
N ALA A 241 0.16 -3.12 4.60
CA ALA A 241 0.29 -4.55 4.30
C ALA A 241 -1.10 -5.21 4.11
N PHE A 242 -1.90 -4.69 3.19
CA PHE A 242 -3.32 -4.99 2.97
C PHE A 242 -3.65 -6.47 2.75
N MET A 243 -2.65 -7.29 2.43
CA MET A 243 -2.77 -8.73 2.18
C MET A 243 -2.40 -9.57 3.41
N SER A 244 -2.02 -8.95 4.53
CA SER A 244 -1.67 -9.67 5.75
C SER A 244 -2.88 -10.39 6.33
N ASN A 245 -2.65 -11.45 7.10
CA ASN A 245 -3.71 -12.17 7.78
C ASN A 245 -4.55 -11.25 8.67
N PHE A 246 -3.94 -10.21 9.21
CA PHE A 246 -4.62 -9.24 10.05
C PHE A 246 -5.61 -8.39 9.24
N GLU A 247 -5.23 -7.98 8.02
CA GLU A 247 -6.02 -7.06 7.19
C GLU A 247 -7.10 -7.79 6.37
N VAL A 248 -6.92 -9.06 6.05
CA VAL A 248 -7.90 -9.85 5.30
C VAL A 248 -8.87 -10.63 6.17
N GLN A 249 -8.78 -10.49 7.49
CA GLN A 249 -9.66 -11.21 8.41
C GLN A 249 -11.13 -10.88 8.14
N TYR A 250 -11.94 -11.94 8.15
CA TYR A 250 -13.36 -11.78 8.42
C TYR A 250 -13.50 -11.13 9.80
N GLN A 251 -14.18 -10.02 9.88
CA GLN A 251 -14.73 -9.66 11.17
C GLN A 251 -15.78 -10.71 11.52
N ALA A 252 -15.38 -11.69 12.29
CA ALA A 252 -16.34 -12.44 13.06
C ALA A 252 -16.94 -11.48 14.08
N SER A 253 -18.00 -10.75 13.69
CA SER A 253 -18.82 -10.09 14.67
C SER A 253 -19.57 -11.17 15.45
N ASP A 254 -19.74 -11.00 16.72
CA ASP A 254 -20.59 -11.87 17.54
C ASP A 254 -22.02 -11.95 17.00
N SER A 255 -22.44 -11.00 16.17
CA SER A 255 -23.77 -10.94 15.53
C SER A 255 -23.82 -11.54 14.12
N GLY A 256 -22.69 -11.82 13.46
CA GLY A 256 -22.64 -12.31 12.09
C GLY A 256 -23.19 -11.35 11.03
N ALA A 257 -23.51 -10.10 11.40
CA ALA A 257 -24.17 -9.13 10.53
C ALA A 257 -23.21 -8.15 9.85
N GLU A 258 -21.96 -8.07 10.33
CA GLU A 258 -20.98 -7.13 9.78
C GLU A 258 -20.45 -7.61 8.43
N LYS A 259 -20.20 -6.64 7.52
CA LYS A 259 -19.55 -6.92 6.25
C LYS A 259 -18.07 -7.25 6.46
N ASN A 260 -17.52 -8.05 5.55
CA ASN A 260 -16.10 -8.36 5.51
C ASN A 260 -15.26 -7.10 5.22
N TYR A 261 -13.96 -7.19 5.43
CA TYR A 261 -13.07 -6.19 4.89
C TYR A 261 -12.94 -6.34 3.36
N SER A 262 -12.96 -5.22 2.64
CA SER A 262 -12.76 -5.18 1.19
C SER A 262 -11.38 -5.70 0.78
N ASN A 263 -10.39 -5.72 1.70
CA ASN A 263 -9.08 -6.33 1.49
C ASN A 263 -9.18 -7.77 0.96
N TYR A 264 -10.14 -8.54 1.47
CA TYR A 264 -10.38 -9.89 0.99
C TYR A 264 -10.80 -9.93 -0.49
N LYS A 265 -11.74 -9.05 -0.87
CA LYS A 265 -12.19 -8.91 -2.27
C LYS A 265 -11.07 -8.45 -3.18
N ILE A 266 -10.31 -7.44 -2.73
CA ILE A 266 -9.16 -6.93 -3.47
C ILE A 266 -8.16 -8.06 -3.72
N CYS A 267 -7.83 -8.86 -2.70
CA CYS A 267 -6.95 -10.02 -2.87
C CYS A 267 -7.51 -11.05 -3.86
N GLN A 268 -8.82 -11.27 -3.88
CA GLN A 268 -9.45 -12.14 -4.88
C GLN A 268 -9.33 -11.59 -6.31
N ASN A 269 -9.33 -10.29 -6.48
CA ASN A 269 -9.23 -9.62 -7.78
C ASN A 269 -7.80 -9.55 -8.33
N LEU A 270 -6.79 -9.97 -7.54
CA LEU A 270 -5.39 -10.07 -8.00
C LEU A 270 -5.10 -11.35 -8.81
N VAL A 271 -6.07 -12.27 -8.92
CA VAL A 271 -5.86 -13.63 -9.46
C VAL A 271 -6.65 -13.87 -10.74
#